data_be678f0a55a1fcf1667869c5ad86b73b
#
_entry.id   be678f0a55a1fcf1667869c5ad86b73b
#
_cell.length_a   1.000
_cell.length_b   1.000
_cell.length_c   1.000
_cell.angle_alpha   90.00
_cell.angle_beta   90.00
_cell.angle_gamma   90.00
#
_symmetry.space_group_name_H-M   'P 1'
#
loop_
_entity.id
_entity.type
_entity.pdbx_description
1 polymer ?
#
loop_
_entity_poly.entity_id
_entity_poly.type
_entity_poly.pdbx_seq_one_letter_code
_entity_poly.pdbx_strand_id
1 'polypeptide(L)'
;MAKKLTRSKIVKKLDTIFSQYIRQKNAVDEIATCFTCGKEDHWKKLQNGHFQSRRHYSTRWDEVNCQVQCAGCNVFKYGEQYVFGNKLDSKFGEGTSRRLHIKAQEIVKLSDNELEDLIKRYKDFVDCM
;
A
#
# COMPACT_ATOMS: atom_id res chain seq x y z
N MET A 1 3.74 -33.73 -2.63
CA MET A 1 2.65 -32.74 -2.49
C MET A 1 3.19 -31.42 -1.97
N ALA A 2 2.83 -30.32 -2.62
CA ALA A 2 3.20 -29.00 -2.15
C ALA A 2 2.52 -28.70 -0.81
N LYS A 3 3.27 -28.21 0.17
CA LYS A 3 2.70 -27.77 1.44
C LYS A 3 1.85 -26.53 1.21
N LYS A 4 0.64 -26.51 1.78
CA LYS A 4 -0.20 -25.34 1.80
C LYS A 4 0.49 -24.24 2.62
N LEU A 5 0.54 -23.01 2.10
CA LEU A 5 1.11 -21.87 2.81
C LEU A 5 0.28 -21.54 4.06
N THR A 6 0.97 -21.16 5.13
CA THR A 6 0.29 -20.65 6.32
C THR A 6 -0.31 -19.28 6.00
N ARG A 7 -1.34 -18.89 6.77
CA ARG A 7 -1.97 -17.58 6.60
C ARG A 7 -0.98 -16.42 6.71
N SER A 8 -0.04 -16.48 7.65
CA SER A 8 0.95 -15.41 7.80
C SER A 8 1.87 -15.29 6.58
N LYS A 9 2.21 -16.40 5.94
CA LYS A 9 3.01 -16.41 4.72
C LYS A 9 2.22 -15.88 3.52
N ILE A 10 0.93 -16.21 3.44
CA ILE A 10 0.03 -15.68 2.39
C ILE A 10 -0.08 -14.15 2.53
N VAL A 11 -0.32 -13.64 3.74
CA VAL A 11 -0.39 -12.20 4.00
C VAL A 11 0.90 -11.50 3.64
N LYS A 12 2.05 -12.07 4.03
CA LYS A 12 3.36 -11.52 3.70
C LYS A 12 3.59 -11.47 2.19
N LYS A 13 3.19 -12.52 1.48
CA LYS A 13 3.31 -12.57 0.02
C LYS A 13 2.44 -11.51 -0.64
N LEU A 14 1.22 -11.33 -0.15
CA LEU A 14 0.33 -10.27 -0.65
C LEU A 14 0.92 -8.89 -0.37
N ASP A 15 1.43 -8.63 0.82
CA ASP A 15 2.07 -7.35 1.15
C ASP A 15 3.23 -7.05 0.19
N THR A 16 4.04 -8.05 -0.11
CA THR A 16 5.21 -7.90 -1.00
C THR A 16 4.80 -7.53 -2.42
N ILE A 17 3.86 -8.26 -3.01
CA ILE A 17 3.44 -7.99 -4.39
C ILE A 17 2.64 -6.69 -4.49
N PHE A 18 1.81 -6.40 -3.50
CA PHE A 18 1.04 -5.16 -3.46
C PHE A 18 1.96 -3.94 -3.33
N SER A 19 2.98 -4.02 -2.47
CA SER A 19 3.99 -2.97 -2.33
C SER A 19 4.70 -2.71 -3.66
N GLN A 20 5.10 -3.77 -4.35
CA GLN A 20 5.73 -3.63 -5.66
C GLN A 20 4.79 -2.94 -6.66
N TYR A 21 3.54 -3.35 -6.70
CA TYR A 21 2.53 -2.74 -7.56
C TYR A 21 2.37 -1.24 -7.29
N ILE A 22 2.22 -0.84 -6.03
CA ILE A 22 2.04 0.57 -5.66
C ILE A 22 3.26 1.41 -6.08
N ARG A 23 4.46 0.90 -5.86
CA ARG A 23 5.69 1.62 -6.19
C ARG A 23 5.92 1.73 -7.69
N GLN A 24 5.69 0.65 -8.43
CA GLN A 24 5.89 0.65 -9.88
C GLN A 24 4.83 1.45 -10.63
N LYS A 25 3.56 1.35 -10.23
CA LYS A 25 2.50 2.10 -10.93
C LYS A 25 2.67 3.61 -10.78
N ASN A 26 3.31 4.05 -9.72
CA ASN A 26 3.57 5.48 -9.46
C ASN A 26 4.94 5.94 -9.97
N ALA A 27 5.68 5.08 -10.64
CA ALA A 27 6.99 5.41 -11.20
C ALA A 27 6.88 5.81 -12.67
N VAL A 28 7.71 6.77 -13.07
CA VAL A 28 7.93 7.15 -14.47
C VAL A 28 9.40 6.92 -14.75
N ASP A 29 9.70 6.09 -15.76
CA ASP A 29 11.09 5.71 -16.07
C ASP A 29 11.82 5.19 -14.83
N GLU A 30 11.15 4.33 -14.06
CA GLU A 30 11.63 3.69 -12.83
C GLU A 30 11.83 4.64 -11.65
N ILE A 31 11.52 5.93 -11.78
CA ILE A 31 11.64 6.92 -10.72
C ILE A 31 10.26 7.22 -10.15
N ALA A 32 10.12 7.08 -8.84
CA ALA A 32 8.91 7.43 -8.11
C ALA A 32 9.19 8.55 -7.12
N THR A 33 8.13 9.19 -6.65
CA THR A 33 8.21 10.35 -5.78
C THR A 33 7.55 10.03 -4.44
N CYS A 34 8.24 10.31 -3.34
CA CYS A 34 7.64 10.18 -2.01
C CYS A 34 6.40 11.07 -1.92
N PHE A 35 5.28 10.45 -1.57
CA PHE A 35 3.97 11.13 -1.51
C PHE A 35 3.96 12.27 -0.48
N THR A 36 4.72 12.15 0.60
CA THR A 36 4.69 13.12 1.71
C THR A 36 5.79 14.16 1.70
N CYS A 37 6.98 13.88 1.16
CA CYS A 37 8.07 14.87 1.15
C CYS A 37 8.57 15.25 -0.24
N GLY A 38 8.17 14.53 -1.28
CA GLY A 38 8.57 14.84 -2.65
C GLY A 38 9.93 14.30 -3.07
N LYS A 39 10.63 13.56 -2.22
CA LYS A 39 11.90 12.95 -2.59
C LYS A 39 11.70 11.99 -3.75
N GLU A 40 12.53 12.11 -4.78
CA GLU A 40 12.53 11.21 -5.93
C GLU A 40 13.64 10.17 -5.80
N ASP A 41 13.33 8.92 -6.17
CA ASP A 41 14.32 7.85 -6.20
C ASP A 41 13.81 6.71 -7.07
N HIS A 42 14.68 5.75 -7.36
CA HIS A 42 14.26 4.50 -8.00
C HIS A 42 13.21 3.83 -7.11
N TRP A 43 12.14 3.30 -7.72
CA TRP A 43 11.04 2.73 -6.94
C TRP A 43 11.48 1.61 -5.99
N LYS A 44 12.56 0.87 -6.32
CA LYS A 44 13.09 -0.19 -5.44
C LYS A 44 13.64 0.34 -4.12
N LYS A 45 14.05 1.61 -4.08
CA LYS A 45 14.59 2.25 -2.88
C LYS A 45 13.53 2.93 -2.04
N LEU A 46 12.30 2.99 -2.54
CA LEU A 46 11.17 3.57 -1.85
C LEU A 46 10.30 2.49 -1.22
N GLN A 47 9.37 2.88 -0.38
CA GLN A 47 8.53 1.96 0.39
C GLN A 47 7.05 2.21 0.10
N ASN A 48 6.22 1.22 0.46
CA ASN A 48 4.77 1.37 0.42
C ASN A 48 4.31 1.90 1.78
N GLY A 49 3.87 3.15 1.83
CA GLY A 49 3.38 3.77 3.04
C GLY A 49 1.87 3.60 3.18
N HIS A 50 1.42 3.25 4.38
CA HIS A 50 0.00 3.08 4.70
C HIS A 50 -0.50 4.27 5.51
N PHE A 51 -1.55 4.94 5.04
CA PHE A 51 -2.18 6.01 5.82
C PHE A 51 -2.88 5.43 7.05
N GLN A 52 -3.79 4.49 6.87
CA GLN A 52 -4.32 3.67 7.97
C GLN A 52 -3.44 2.43 8.10
N SER A 53 -3.08 2.07 9.33
CA SER A 53 -2.06 1.05 9.59
C SER A 53 -2.43 -0.34 9.04
N ARG A 54 -1.42 -1.18 8.84
CA ARG A 54 -1.58 -2.55 8.34
C ARG A 54 -2.42 -3.47 9.23
N ARG A 55 -2.71 -3.06 10.47
CA ARG A 55 -3.59 -3.84 11.35
C ARG A 55 -5.03 -3.88 10.83
N HIS A 56 -5.44 -2.94 9.98
CA HIS A 56 -6.80 -2.84 9.45
C HIS A 56 -6.88 -3.49 8.07
N TYR A 57 -7.45 -4.68 7.99
CA TYR A 57 -7.54 -5.41 6.71
C TYR A 57 -8.40 -4.69 5.66
N SER A 58 -9.39 -3.91 6.10
CA SER A 58 -10.26 -3.16 5.17
C SER A 58 -9.48 -2.14 4.33
N THR A 59 -8.34 -1.65 4.83
CA THR A 59 -7.54 -0.62 4.16
C THR A 59 -6.11 -1.07 3.86
N ARG A 60 -5.69 -2.24 4.34
CA ARG A 60 -4.31 -2.73 4.20
C ARG A 60 -3.86 -2.82 2.74
N TRP A 61 -4.77 -3.23 1.86
CA TRP A 61 -4.49 -3.37 0.42
C TRP A 61 -5.40 -2.45 -0.41
N ASP A 62 -5.69 -1.28 0.10
CA ASP A 62 -6.47 -0.25 -0.56
C ASP A 62 -5.52 0.68 -1.32
N GLU A 63 -5.73 0.85 -2.63
CA GLU A 63 -4.81 1.60 -3.49
C GLU A 63 -4.78 3.10 -3.21
N VAL A 64 -5.78 3.64 -2.51
CA VAL A 64 -5.78 5.04 -2.08
C VAL A 64 -5.07 5.18 -0.73
N ASN A 65 -5.28 4.22 0.17
CA ASN A 65 -4.65 4.21 1.49
C ASN A 65 -3.14 4.03 1.42
N CYS A 66 -2.64 3.44 0.35
CA CYS A 66 -1.24 3.07 0.20
C CYS A 66 -0.59 3.93 -0.87
N GLN A 67 0.45 4.66 -0.50
CA GLN A 67 1.18 5.56 -1.39
C GLN A 67 2.69 5.37 -1.22
N VAL A 68 3.45 5.74 -2.23
CA VAL A 68 4.90 5.66 -2.18
C VAL A 68 5.44 6.62 -1.12
N GLN A 69 6.31 6.13 -0.24
CA GLN A 69 7.02 6.96 0.73
C GLN A 69 8.49 6.58 0.80
N CYS A 70 9.36 7.56 1.07
CA CYS A 70 10.75 7.27 1.38
C CYS A 70 10.85 6.72 2.81
N ALA A 71 11.96 6.05 3.12
CA ALA A 71 12.19 5.50 4.46
C ALA A 71 12.15 6.58 5.54
N GLY A 72 12.65 7.79 5.24
CA GLY A 72 12.61 8.91 6.17
C GLY A 72 11.19 9.23 6.63
N CYS A 73 10.25 9.35 5.69
CA CYS A 73 8.86 9.63 6.05
C CYS A 73 8.15 8.42 6.62
N ASN A 74 8.32 7.25 6.02
CA ASN A 74 7.56 6.06 6.39
C ASN A 74 7.98 5.47 7.74
N VAL A 75 9.28 5.44 8.03
CA VAL A 75 9.83 4.82 9.24
C VAL A 75 10.22 5.86 10.28
N PHE A 76 11.14 6.77 9.92
CA PHE A 76 11.74 7.68 10.90
C PHE A 76 10.79 8.79 11.37
N LYS A 77 9.81 9.16 10.54
CA LYS A 77 8.77 10.17 10.89
C LYS A 77 7.39 9.53 11.05
N TYR A 78 7.35 8.24 11.34
CA TYR A 78 6.13 7.49 11.66
C TYR A 78 5.02 7.64 10.61
N GLY A 79 5.40 7.75 9.32
CA GLY A 79 4.46 7.81 8.21
C GLY A 79 4.00 9.23 7.84
N GLU A 80 4.41 10.26 8.58
CA GLU A 80 4.02 11.65 8.30
C GLU A 80 2.50 11.81 8.16
N GLN A 81 1.73 11.30 9.11
CA GLN A 81 0.29 11.12 9.01
C GLN A 81 -0.49 12.40 8.70
N TYR A 82 -0.11 13.52 9.30
CA TYR A 82 -0.78 14.80 9.04
C TYR A 82 -0.62 15.23 7.58
N VAL A 83 0.62 15.20 7.09
CA VAL A 83 0.94 15.54 5.70
C VAL A 83 0.30 14.54 4.75
N PHE A 84 0.36 13.24 5.09
CA PHE A 84 -0.22 12.17 4.29
C PHE A 84 -1.72 12.41 4.08
N GLY A 85 -2.45 12.64 5.16
CA GLY A 85 -3.90 12.89 5.10
C GLY A 85 -4.25 14.12 4.26
N ASN A 86 -3.52 15.23 4.43
CA ASN A 86 -3.74 16.45 3.66
C ASN A 86 -3.48 16.23 2.16
N LYS A 87 -2.45 15.48 1.82
CA LYS A 87 -2.15 15.18 0.41
C LYS A 87 -3.14 14.21 -0.22
N LEU A 88 -3.68 13.27 0.55
CA LEU A 88 -4.77 12.41 0.08
C LEU A 88 -6.01 13.25 -0.27
N ASP A 89 -6.38 14.17 0.60
CA ASP A 89 -7.53 15.04 0.37
C ASP A 89 -7.30 15.96 -0.83
N SER A 90 -6.09 16.44 -1.02
CA SER A 90 -5.73 17.29 -2.16
C SER A 90 -5.76 16.52 -3.48
N LYS A 91 -5.24 15.30 -3.50
CA LYS A 91 -5.11 14.51 -4.73
C LYS A 91 -6.40 13.80 -5.12
N PHE A 92 -7.12 13.22 -4.16
CA PHE A 92 -8.28 12.36 -4.42
C PHE A 92 -9.62 13.01 -4.06
N GLY A 93 -9.59 14.21 -3.50
CA GLY A 93 -10.79 14.96 -3.13
C GLY A 93 -10.94 15.12 -1.63
N GLU A 94 -11.52 16.24 -1.22
CA GLU A 94 -11.78 16.57 0.17
C GLU A 94 -12.58 15.45 0.85
N GLY A 95 -12.16 15.06 2.06
CA GLY A 95 -12.80 14.00 2.83
C GLY A 95 -12.24 12.60 2.59
N THR A 96 -11.26 12.43 1.68
CA THR A 96 -10.66 11.11 1.39
C THR A 96 -10.02 10.51 2.63
N SER A 97 -9.22 11.30 3.37
CA SER A 97 -8.56 10.81 4.58
C SER A 97 -9.56 10.38 5.66
N ARG A 98 -10.65 11.15 5.80
CA ARG A 98 -11.72 10.81 6.74
C ARG A 98 -12.43 9.51 6.34
N ARG A 99 -12.73 9.34 5.06
CA ARG A 99 -13.37 8.11 4.56
C ARG A 99 -12.48 6.89 4.79
N LEU A 100 -11.17 7.02 4.61
CA LEU A 100 -10.23 5.93 4.90
C LEU A 100 -10.19 5.61 6.39
N HIS A 101 -10.22 6.62 7.25
CA HIS A 101 -10.27 6.40 8.70
C HIS A 101 -11.52 5.62 9.10
N ILE A 102 -12.68 6.00 8.53
CA ILE A 102 -13.95 5.31 8.80
C ILE A 102 -13.90 3.87 8.26
N LYS A 103 -13.43 3.70 7.02
CA LYS A 103 -13.31 2.37 6.40
C LYS A 103 -12.38 1.46 7.20
N ALA A 104 -11.31 1.99 7.78
CA ALA A 104 -10.36 1.22 8.58
C ALA A 104 -11.03 0.57 9.79
N GLN A 105 -12.10 1.16 10.33
CA GLN A 105 -12.80 0.62 11.47
C GLN A 105 -13.74 -0.55 11.11
N GLU A 106 -13.99 -0.77 9.82
CA GLU A 106 -14.82 -1.88 9.37
C GLU A 106 -14.10 -3.21 9.60
N ILE A 107 -14.81 -4.18 10.16
CA ILE A 107 -14.26 -5.53 10.35
C ILE A 107 -14.42 -6.30 9.04
N VAL A 108 -13.28 -6.62 8.42
CA VAL A 108 -13.25 -7.39 7.17
C VAL A 108 -12.54 -8.71 7.44
N LYS A 109 -13.20 -9.80 7.05
CA LYS A 109 -12.63 -11.14 7.13
C LYS A 109 -12.36 -11.63 5.71
N LEU A 110 -11.09 -11.91 5.42
CA LEU A 110 -10.68 -12.44 4.13
C LEU A 110 -10.24 -13.89 4.33
N SER A 111 -10.77 -14.78 3.50
CA SER A 111 -10.33 -16.17 3.47
C SER A 111 -8.94 -16.28 2.82
N ASP A 112 -8.26 -17.39 3.03
CA ASP A 112 -6.99 -17.65 2.38
C ASP A 112 -7.14 -17.60 0.85
N ASN A 113 -8.25 -18.14 0.33
CA ASN A 113 -8.52 -18.11 -1.12
C ASN A 113 -8.72 -16.67 -1.64
N GLU A 114 -9.41 -15.82 -0.89
CA GLU A 114 -9.58 -14.41 -1.25
C GLU A 114 -8.25 -13.67 -1.26
N LEU A 115 -7.38 -13.95 -0.29
CA LEU A 115 -6.03 -13.38 -0.23
C LEU A 115 -5.18 -13.85 -1.41
N GLU A 116 -5.26 -15.14 -1.75
CA GLU A 116 -4.53 -15.71 -2.90
C GLU A 116 -5.03 -15.12 -4.23
N ASP A 117 -6.32 -14.87 -4.35
CA ASP A 117 -6.90 -14.18 -5.52
C ASP A 117 -6.33 -12.76 -5.67
N LEU A 118 -6.17 -12.04 -4.57
CA LEU A 118 -5.54 -10.72 -4.59
C LEU A 118 -4.07 -10.79 -5.00
N ILE A 119 -3.33 -11.78 -4.50
CA ILE A 119 -1.93 -12.01 -4.90
C ILE A 119 -1.85 -12.18 -6.42
N LYS A 120 -2.70 -13.04 -6.97
CA LYS A 120 -2.72 -13.29 -8.42
C LYS A 120 -3.05 -12.03 -9.20
N ARG A 121 -4.04 -11.26 -8.74
CA ARG A 121 -4.43 -9.99 -9.39
C ARG A 121 -3.27 -9.01 -9.46
N TYR A 122 -2.60 -8.77 -8.35
CA TYR A 122 -1.50 -7.80 -8.31
C TYR A 122 -0.25 -8.31 -9.00
N LYS A 123 -0.01 -9.63 -8.96
CA LYS A 123 1.06 -10.24 -9.74
C LYS A 123 0.84 -10.04 -11.23
N ASP A 124 -0.39 -10.25 -11.71
CA ASP A 124 -0.73 -10.03 -13.12
C ASP A 124 -0.53 -8.55 -13.51
N PHE A 125 -0.93 -7.61 -12.67
CA PHE A 125 -0.70 -6.20 -12.91
C PHE A 125 0.79 -5.86 -13.00
N VAL A 126 1.59 -6.38 -12.08
CA VAL A 126 3.04 -6.15 -12.06
C VAL A 126 3.70 -6.75 -13.31
N ASP A 127 3.30 -7.96 -13.70
CA ASP A 127 3.85 -8.63 -14.88
C ASP A 127 3.53 -7.89 -16.19
N CYS A 128 2.48 -7.07 -16.20
CA CYS A 128 2.09 -6.26 -17.37
C CYS A 128 2.74 -4.88 -17.41
N MET A 129 3.53 -4.53 -16.43
CA MET A 129 4.21 -3.22 -16.37
C MET A 129 5.52 -3.19 -17.13
#